data_407fba1807139b62e55e9285a17ae04d
#
_entry.id   407fba1807139b62e55e9285a17ae04d
#
_cell.length_a   1.000
_cell.length_b   1.000
_cell.length_c   1.000
_cell.angle_alpha   90.00
_cell.angle_beta   90.00
_cell.angle_gamma   90.00
#
_symmetry.space_group_name_H-M   'P 1'
#
loop_
_entity.id
_entity.type
_entity.pdbx_description
1 polymer ?
#
loop_
_entity_poly.entity_id
_entity_poly.type
_entity_poly.pdbx_seq_one_letter_code
_entity_poly.pdbx_strand_id
1 'polypeptide(L)'
;GETGSGKTEVYMRMSEDRLLNKKSCLILAPEIGLIPQLIDRFSSRFNNVVYEYHSNCSSVHRTYVWKKIINTNEPLIVIGTRSAVFLPIKNLGLIIMDEEHDASYKQDSPMPCYDAREVAIEKIKRNSAKLIFGSATPSMQTWKKCFYDKNFKLVRMIQRISKNDVPEIRIVDMRDEFKKGNMKILSSELLEILPQLRLKDEQAIFLIPRRGHSGFLSCRNCGYLINCPNCDVPLSVHLGSQGKRWLSCHWCDHKSRLINKCPDCNSNAFKPFGIGTQRVMEFLNEEFPDLRVLRFDRDTTSSKDGHRDILSKFSKGEADILVGTQMLAKGIDIPNITLSVVIAADGLLHRPDISTEEKSLQLFLQLA
;
A
#
# COMPACT_ATOMS: atom_id res chain seq x y z
N GLY A 1 3.45 15.52 -3.91
CA GLY A 1 4.09 15.45 -5.24
C GLY A 1 3.75 14.15 -5.93
N GLU A 2 3.85 14.09 -7.23
CA GLU A 2 3.59 12.85 -7.98
C GLU A 2 4.56 11.72 -7.59
N THR A 3 4.19 10.47 -7.89
CA THR A 3 5.10 9.32 -7.78
C THR A 3 6.29 9.57 -8.71
N GLY A 4 7.53 9.29 -8.26
CA GLY A 4 8.73 9.58 -9.06
C GLY A 4 9.13 11.07 -9.19
N SER A 5 8.49 11.99 -8.43
CA SER A 5 8.81 13.42 -8.46
C SER A 5 10.07 13.83 -7.68
N GLY A 6 10.80 12.88 -7.08
CA GLY A 6 12.02 13.16 -6.31
C GLY A 6 11.81 13.61 -4.87
N LYS A 7 10.69 13.26 -4.24
CA LYS A 7 10.42 13.56 -2.82
C LYS A 7 11.61 13.22 -1.91
N THR A 8 12.22 12.05 -2.08
CA THR A 8 13.35 11.59 -1.27
C THR A 8 14.58 12.50 -1.38
N GLU A 9 14.87 13.05 -2.58
CA GLU A 9 15.96 14.01 -2.75
C GLU A 9 15.69 15.30 -1.97
N VAL A 10 14.45 15.78 -1.98
CA VAL A 10 14.06 16.95 -1.17
C VAL A 10 14.26 16.66 0.33
N TYR A 11 13.88 15.45 0.78
CA TYR A 11 14.11 15.04 2.17
C TYR A 11 15.59 15.05 2.53
N MET A 12 16.45 14.51 1.67
CA MET A 12 17.89 14.49 1.88
C MET A 12 18.48 15.90 1.94
N ARG A 13 18.14 16.80 1.01
CA ARG A 13 18.61 18.19 1.03
C ARG A 13 18.17 18.95 2.28
N MET A 14 16.93 18.76 2.69
CA MET A 14 16.44 19.39 3.92
C MET A 14 17.11 18.82 5.18
N SER A 15 17.42 17.52 5.19
CA SER A 15 18.16 16.89 6.28
C SER A 15 19.59 17.42 6.34
N GLU A 16 20.25 17.59 5.20
CA GLU A 16 21.60 18.18 5.11
C GLU A 16 21.65 19.60 5.69
N ASP A 17 20.71 20.45 5.30
CA ASP A 17 20.59 21.80 5.86
C ASP A 17 20.42 21.77 7.40
N ARG A 18 19.64 20.81 7.93
CA ARG A 18 19.48 20.69 9.38
C ARG A 18 20.77 20.21 10.08
N LEU A 19 21.45 19.22 9.52
CA LEU A 19 22.71 18.72 10.07
C LEU A 19 23.78 19.81 10.10
N LEU A 20 23.91 20.61 9.04
CA LEU A 20 24.82 21.76 8.99
C LEU A 20 24.52 22.78 10.11
N ASN A 21 23.25 22.93 10.47
CA ASN A 21 22.78 23.77 11.57
C ASN A 21 22.80 23.04 12.93
N LYS A 22 23.53 21.93 13.08
CA LYS A 22 23.66 21.10 14.29
C LYS A 22 22.31 20.62 14.84
N LYS A 23 21.34 20.34 13.97
CA LYS A 23 20.02 19.84 14.32
C LYS A 23 19.82 18.44 13.77
N SER A 24 19.17 17.59 14.57
CA SER A 24 18.85 16.21 14.22
C SER A 24 17.57 16.11 13.38
N CYS A 25 17.45 15.01 12.65
CA CYS A 25 16.28 14.70 11.81
C CYS A 25 15.65 13.37 12.19
N LEU A 26 14.32 13.32 12.13
CA LEU A 26 13.52 12.10 12.25
C LEU A 26 12.76 11.87 10.96
N ILE A 27 12.94 10.70 10.34
CA ILE A 27 12.25 10.30 9.12
C ILE A 27 11.41 9.08 9.44
N LEU A 28 10.11 9.19 9.17
CA LEU A 28 9.14 8.14 9.41
C LEU A 28 8.64 7.57 8.10
N ALA A 29 8.71 6.25 7.96
CA ALA A 29 8.13 5.49 6.88
C ALA A 29 6.93 4.68 7.41
N PRO A 30 5.89 4.44 6.59
CA PRO A 30 4.70 3.73 7.05
C PRO A 30 4.96 2.25 7.31
N GLU A 31 5.84 1.64 6.55
CA GLU A 31 6.11 0.20 6.60
C GLU A 31 7.61 -0.10 6.72
N ILE A 32 7.92 -1.19 7.41
CA ILE A 32 9.31 -1.65 7.61
C ILE A 32 9.98 -1.97 6.27
N GLY A 33 9.21 -2.50 5.29
CA GLY A 33 9.74 -2.83 3.97
C GLY A 33 10.32 -1.67 3.17
N LEU A 34 9.92 -0.43 3.48
CA LEU A 34 10.45 0.79 2.83
C LEU A 34 11.73 1.33 3.48
N ILE A 35 12.01 0.92 4.72
CA ILE A 35 13.13 1.44 5.49
C ILE A 35 14.49 1.10 4.86
N PRO A 36 14.78 -0.13 4.39
CA PRO A 36 16.08 -0.45 3.81
C PRO A 36 16.47 0.46 2.66
N GLN A 37 15.55 0.78 1.75
CA GLN A 37 15.82 1.68 0.63
C GLN A 37 16.13 3.11 1.09
N LEU A 38 15.41 3.60 2.11
CA LEU A 38 15.68 4.91 2.71
C LEU A 38 17.05 4.91 3.41
N ILE A 39 17.36 3.87 4.19
CA ILE A 39 18.67 3.72 4.87
C ILE A 39 19.78 3.72 3.84
N ASP A 40 19.70 2.92 2.78
CA ASP A 40 20.73 2.84 1.74
C ASP A 40 20.96 4.21 1.07
N ARG A 41 19.89 4.92 0.72
CA ARG A 41 19.98 6.27 0.11
C ARG A 41 20.54 7.32 1.08
N PHE A 42 20.09 7.31 2.33
CA PHE A 42 20.58 8.28 3.32
C PHE A 42 22.00 7.96 3.78
N SER A 43 22.35 6.69 3.99
CA SER A 43 23.70 6.29 4.40
C SER A 43 24.75 6.56 3.32
N SER A 44 24.39 6.43 2.04
CA SER A 44 25.30 6.78 0.93
C SER A 44 25.68 8.26 0.91
N ARG A 45 24.83 9.16 1.44
CA ARG A 45 25.08 10.60 1.48
C ARG A 45 25.60 11.09 2.84
N PHE A 46 25.11 10.51 3.95
CA PHE A 46 25.35 11.00 5.31
C PHE A 46 26.21 10.07 6.17
N ASN A 47 26.64 8.92 5.62
CA ASN A 47 27.53 7.98 6.31
C ASN A 47 27.04 7.58 7.72
N ASN A 48 27.94 7.71 8.73
CA ASN A 48 27.77 7.16 10.08
C ASN A 48 26.77 7.91 11.00
N VAL A 49 26.01 8.87 10.50
CA VAL A 49 25.04 9.63 11.32
C VAL A 49 23.60 9.13 11.17
N VAL A 50 23.38 8.08 10.34
CA VAL A 50 22.06 7.50 10.05
C VAL A 50 21.83 6.27 10.93
N TYR A 51 20.71 6.23 11.64
CA TYR A 51 20.30 5.16 12.54
C TYR A 51 18.93 4.64 12.21
N GLU A 52 18.76 3.32 12.24
CA GLU A 52 17.51 2.62 11.99
C GLU A 52 16.78 2.30 13.29
N TYR A 53 15.43 2.52 13.34
CA TYR A 53 14.63 2.22 14.53
C TYR A 53 13.22 1.75 14.21
N HIS A 54 12.93 0.47 14.38
CA HIS A 54 11.58 -0.13 14.20
C HIS A 54 11.45 -1.48 14.93
N SER A 55 10.26 -2.07 14.92
CA SER A 55 9.96 -3.29 15.68
C SER A 55 10.76 -4.53 15.27
N ASN A 56 11.19 -4.63 14.00
CA ASN A 56 12.00 -5.76 13.53
C ASN A 56 13.48 -5.65 13.88
N CYS A 57 13.94 -4.48 14.34
CA CYS A 57 15.28 -4.37 14.90
C CYS A 57 15.38 -5.18 16.20
N SER A 58 16.52 -5.84 16.43
CA SER A 58 16.76 -6.55 17.67
C SER A 58 16.65 -5.62 18.89
N SER A 59 16.30 -6.18 20.05
CA SER A 59 16.23 -5.40 21.29
C SER A 59 17.56 -4.74 21.63
N VAL A 60 18.67 -5.43 21.37
CA VAL A 60 20.04 -4.89 21.55
C VAL A 60 20.26 -3.67 20.66
N HIS A 61 19.92 -3.77 19.37
CA HIS A 61 20.07 -2.63 18.45
C HIS A 61 19.20 -1.45 18.86
N ARG A 62 17.93 -1.68 19.20
CA ARG A 62 17.03 -0.61 19.67
C ARG A 62 17.56 0.07 20.94
N THR A 63 18.09 -0.71 21.89
CA THR A 63 18.71 -0.17 23.10
C THR A 63 19.96 0.64 22.78
N TYR A 64 20.79 0.16 21.86
CA TYR A 64 21.97 0.90 21.40
C TYR A 64 21.57 2.27 20.79
N VAL A 65 20.64 2.27 19.84
CA VAL A 65 20.17 3.52 19.21
C VAL A 65 19.55 4.47 20.23
N TRP A 66 18.74 3.96 21.15
CA TRP A 66 18.16 4.75 22.23
C TRP A 66 19.23 5.42 23.11
N LYS A 67 20.22 4.64 23.58
CA LYS A 67 21.34 5.16 24.36
C LYS A 67 22.16 6.18 23.58
N LYS A 68 22.41 5.92 22.28
CA LYS A 68 23.12 6.86 21.41
C LYS A 68 22.42 8.20 21.34
N ILE A 69 21.09 8.21 21.12
CA ILE A 69 20.27 9.41 21.03
C ILE A 69 20.31 10.24 22.32
N ILE A 70 20.26 9.58 23.49
CA ILE A 70 20.27 10.28 24.78
C ILE A 70 21.66 10.87 25.09
N ASN A 71 22.73 10.14 24.78
CA ASN A 71 24.07 10.49 25.20
C ASN A 71 24.82 11.40 24.22
N THR A 72 24.35 11.52 22.96
CA THR A 72 25.02 12.40 22.00
C THR A 72 24.46 13.82 22.03
N ASN A 73 25.32 14.79 21.77
CA ASN A 73 24.92 16.15 21.40
C ASN A 73 25.18 16.44 19.92
N GLU A 74 25.79 15.51 19.20
CA GLU A 74 25.99 15.62 17.76
C GLU A 74 24.70 15.37 17.02
N PRO A 75 24.47 16.07 15.89
CA PRO A 75 23.28 15.89 15.08
C PRO A 75 23.29 14.50 14.43
N LEU A 76 22.11 13.91 14.36
CA LEU A 76 21.89 12.58 13.78
C LEU A 76 20.59 12.50 12.97
N ILE A 77 20.50 11.48 12.13
CA ILE A 77 19.30 11.13 11.39
C ILE A 77 18.79 9.79 11.92
N VAL A 78 17.53 9.76 12.33
CA VAL A 78 16.87 8.49 12.66
C VAL A 78 15.82 8.20 11.60
N ILE A 79 15.86 7.01 11.02
CA ILE A 79 14.86 6.50 10.10
C ILE A 79 14.13 5.36 10.79
N GLY A 80 12.78 5.44 10.83
CA GLY A 80 12.02 4.43 11.53
C GLY A 80 10.55 4.40 11.14
N THR A 81 9.81 3.53 11.80
CA THR A 81 8.35 3.45 11.64
C THR A 81 7.63 4.31 12.69
N ARG A 82 6.32 4.24 12.70
CA ARG A 82 5.40 4.96 13.60
C ARG A 82 5.94 5.16 15.04
N SER A 83 6.46 4.10 15.65
CA SER A 83 6.92 4.15 17.05
C SER A 83 8.15 5.04 17.28
N ALA A 84 8.94 5.30 16.23
CA ALA A 84 10.12 6.15 16.34
C ALA A 84 9.78 7.62 16.65
N VAL A 85 8.51 8.03 16.48
CA VAL A 85 8.04 9.37 16.85
C VAL A 85 8.27 9.70 18.34
N PHE A 86 8.34 8.67 19.22
CA PHE A 86 8.57 8.85 20.66
C PHE A 86 10.03 8.95 21.07
N LEU A 87 10.96 8.75 20.15
CA LEU A 87 12.39 8.83 20.49
C LEU A 87 12.78 10.21 21.04
N PRO A 88 13.55 10.27 22.13
CA PRO A 88 13.96 11.52 22.80
C PRO A 88 15.12 12.20 22.08
N ILE A 89 14.93 12.53 20.80
CA ILE A 89 15.97 13.13 19.95
C ILE A 89 16.25 14.56 20.42
N LYS A 90 17.50 14.80 20.83
CA LYS A 90 17.96 16.13 21.20
C LYS A 90 18.15 17.02 19.96
N ASN A 91 17.96 18.32 20.12
CA ASN A 91 18.13 19.31 19.04
C ASN A 91 17.38 18.93 17.76
N LEU A 92 16.17 18.36 17.89
CA LEU A 92 15.35 17.98 16.77
C LEU A 92 14.99 19.21 15.94
N GLY A 93 15.36 19.21 14.65
CA GLY A 93 15.11 20.32 13.72
C GLY A 93 14.14 19.99 12.59
N LEU A 94 13.94 18.69 12.32
CA LEU A 94 13.10 18.24 11.22
C LEU A 94 12.46 16.90 11.53
N ILE A 95 11.17 16.80 11.26
CA ILE A 95 10.44 15.53 11.16
C ILE A 95 9.91 15.41 9.73
N ILE A 96 10.15 14.27 9.09
CA ILE A 96 9.59 13.92 7.79
C ILE A 96 8.72 12.69 7.98
N MET A 97 7.50 12.74 7.49
CA MET A 97 6.60 11.58 7.43
C MET A 97 6.32 11.28 5.97
N ASP A 98 6.96 10.25 5.46
CA ASP A 98 6.77 9.82 4.08
C ASP A 98 5.47 9.01 3.95
N GLU A 99 4.81 9.13 2.79
CA GLU A 99 3.48 8.54 2.53
C GLU A 99 2.50 8.79 3.69
N GLU A 100 2.32 10.07 4.06
CA GLU A 100 1.59 10.49 5.26
C GLU A 100 0.13 10.00 5.33
N HIS A 101 -0.47 9.70 4.17
CA HIS A 101 -1.83 9.19 4.06
C HIS A 101 -2.00 7.77 4.59
N ASP A 102 -0.90 7.06 4.82
CA ASP A 102 -0.95 5.66 5.20
C ASP A 102 -1.57 5.44 6.57
N ALA A 103 -2.49 4.47 6.63
CA ALA A 103 -3.21 4.13 7.86
C ALA A 103 -2.29 3.55 8.95
N SER A 104 -1.10 3.04 8.60
CA SER A 104 -0.15 2.47 9.57
C SER A 104 0.42 3.50 10.56
N TYR A 105 0.32 4.80 10.26
CA TYR A 105 0.67 5.85 11.21
C TYR A 105 -0.29 5.94 12.40
N LYS A 106 -1.49 5.39 12.28
CA LYS A 106 -2.45 5.29 13.38
C LYS A 106 -2.34 3.92 14.07
N GLN A 107 -2.26 3.92 15.38
CA GLN A 107 -2.33 2.72 16.21
C GLN A 107 -3.71 2.63 16.84
N ASP A 108 -4.51 1.67 16.36
CA ASP A 108 -5.82 1.39 16.94
C ASP A 108 -5.76 0.27 17.98
N SER A 109 -4.70 -0.55 17.93
CA SER A 109 -4.43 -1.64 18.88
C SER A 109 -2.95 -2.00 18.83
N PRO A 110 -2.32 -2.43 19.93
CA PRO A 110 -2.81 -2.40 21.32
C PRO A 110 -2.85 -0.98 21.91
N MET A 111 -3.45 -0.84 23.09
CA MET A 111 -3.36 0.40 23.87
C MET A 111 -1.91 0.71 24.28
N PRO A 112 -1.50 2.00 24.36
CA PRO A 112 -2.31 3.20 24.06
C PRO A 112 -2.50 3.43 22.55
N CYS A 113 -3.73 3.81 22.16
CA CYS A 113 -4.00 4.21 20.79
C CYS A 113 -3.46 5.63 20.53
N TYR A 114 -2.86 5.86 19.37
CA TYR A 114 -2.33 7.17 18.98
C TYR A 114 -2.20 7.30 17.47
N ASP A 115 -2.15 8.53 16.99
CA ASP A 115 -1.77 8.84 15.63
C ASP A 115 -0.39 9.53 15.62
N ALA A 116 0.58 8.94 14.93
CA ALA A 116 1.95 9.47 14.90
C ALA A 116 2.02 10.87 14.25
N ARG A 117 1.07 11.23 13.39
CA ARG A 117 0.97 12.56 12.79
C ARG A 117 0.66 13.62 13.83
N GLU A 118 -0.30 13.36 14.71
CA GLU A 118 -0.64 14.27 15.81
C GLU A 118 0.49 14.35 16.84
N VAL A 119 1.13 13.23 17.17
CA VAL A 119 2.32 13.23 18.04
C VAL A 119 3.45 14.05 17.43
N ALA A 120 3.69 13.93 16.11
CA ALA A 120 4.71 14.72 15.42
C ALA A 120 4.38 16.22 15.44
N ILE A 121 3.11 16.61 15.24
CA ILE A 121 2.67 18.01 15.34
C ILE A 121 2.94 18.58 16.74
N GLU A 122 2.62 17.84 17.80
CA GLU A 122 2.91 18.28 19.17
C GLU A 122 4.42 18.32 19.46
N LYS A 123 5.17 17.37 18.91
CA LYS A 123 6.62 17.31 19.10
C LYS A 123 7.34 18.50 18.46
N ILE A 124 6.95 18.93 17.26
CA ILE A 124 7.57 20.09 16.60
C ILE A 124 7.28 21.42 17.35
N LYS A 125 6.11 21.57 17.94
CA LYS A 125 5.79 22.76 18.75
C LYS A 125 6.76 22.93 19.92
N ARG A 126 7.07 21.81 20.61
CA ARG A 126 7.98 21.79 21.76
C ARG A 126 9.46 21.99 21.40
N ASN A 127 9.87 21.62 20.19
CA ASN A 127 11.26 21.63 19.75
C ASN A 127 11.58 22.73 18.73
N SER A 128 10.62 23.58 18.35
CA SER A 128 10.78 24.56 17.27
C SER A 128 11.30 23.91 15.98
N ALA A 129 10.89 22.67 15.71
CA ALA A 129 11.26 21.89 14.55
C ALA A 129 10.29 22.11 13.39
N LYS A 130 10.70 21.73 12.17
CA LYS A 130 9.81 21.69 11.00
C LYS A 130 9.24 20.28 10.83
N LEU A 131 7.99 20.21 10.34
CA LEU A 131 7.34 18.94 9.97
C LEU A 131 7.00 18.96 8.49
N ILE A 132 7.30 17.85 7.82
CA ILE A 132 6.96 17.63 6.42
C ILE A 132 6.12 16.38 6.32
N PHE A 133 4.95 16.52 5.72
CA PHE A 133 4.13 15.43 5.25
C PHE A 133 4.38 15.23 3.76
N GLY A 134 4.97 14.10 3.38
CA GLY A 134 5.23 13.75 2.00
C GLY A 134 4.22 12.73 1.50
N SER A 135 3.62 12.95 0.34
CA SER A 135 2.75 11.99 -0.31
C SER A 135 2.56 12.32 -1.78
N ALA A 136 2.34 11.29 -2.61
CA ALA A 136 1.79 11.44 -3.96
C ALA A 136 0.28 11.65 -3.91
N THR A 137 -0.37 11.00 -2.97
CA THR A 137 -1.82 10.95 -2.76
C THR A 137 -2.17 11.36 -1.32
N PRO A 138 -2.06 12.66 -0.96
CA PRO A 138 -2.27 13.11 0.41
C PRO A 138 -3.66 12.73 0.91
N SER A 139 -3.77 12.48 2.23
CA SER A 139 -5.05 12.21 2.86
C SER A 139 -5.99 13.42 2.75
N MET A 140 -7.28 13.18 2.60
CA MET A 140 -8.30 14.24 2.56
C MET A 140 -8.22 15.13 3.78
N GLN A 141 -7.88 14.56 4.94
CA GLN A 141 -7.71 15.32 6.18
C GLN A 141 -6.53 16.29 6.09
N THR A 142 -5.37 15.85 5.64
CA THR A 142 -4.18 16.71 5.46
C THR A 142 -4.41 17.72 4.33
N TRP A 143 -5.04 17.28 3.25
CA TRP A 143 -5.41 18.16 2.14
C TRP A 143 -6.29 19.33 2.63
N LYS A 144 -7.34 19.05 3.42
CA LYS A 144 -8.19 20.07 4.04
C LYS A 144 -7.38 21.02 4.92
N LYS A 145 -6.46 20.52 5.77
CA LYS A 145 -5.61 21.37 6.61
C LYS A 145 -4.80 22.37 5.77
N CYS A 146 -4.33 22.01 4.57
CA CYS A 146 -3.59 22.95 3.72
C CYS A 146 -4.39 24.18 3.24
N PHE A 147 -5.72 24.12 3.26
CA PHE A 147 -6.59 25.25 2.85
C PHE A 147 -7.14 26.06 4.03
N TYR A 148 -7.33 25.42 5.17
CA TYR A 148 -8.03 26.03 6.31
C TYR A 148 -7.13 26.31 7.52
N ASP A 149 -5.93 25.71 7.59
CA ASP A 149 -4.99 25.93 8.69
C ASP A 149 -3.76 26.69 8.18
N LYS A 150 -3.58 27.93 8.67
CA LYS A 150 -2.46 28.81 8.29
C LYS A 150 -1.07 28.23 8.59
N ASN A 151 -0.99 27.23 9.49
CA ASN A 151 0.26 26.56 9.83
C ASN A 151 0.65 25.50 8.80
N PHE A 152 -0.25 25.10 7.90
CA PHE A 152 0.02 24.15 6.82
C PHE A 152 0.26 24.88 5.52
N LYS A 153 1.40 24.55 4.87
CA LYS A 153 1.75 25.08 3.56
C LYS A 153 1.83 23.95 2.53
N LEU A 154 1.06 24.05 1.47
CA LEU A 154 1.11 23.11 0.36
C LEU A 154 2.26 23.45 -0.58
N VAL A 155 3.14 22.47 -0.81
CA VAL A 155 4.19 22.52 -1.84
C VAL A 155 3.92 21.42 -2.86
N ARG A 156 3.68 21.79 -4.11
CA ARG A 156 3.42 20.85 -5.20
C ARG A 156 4.69 20.54 -5.99
N MET A 157 4.94 19.26 -6.21
CA MET A 157 5.97 18.74 -7.11
C MET A 157 5.22 18.03 -8.24
N ILE A 158 5.00 18.72 -9.35
CA ILE A 158 4.12 18.28 -10.45
C ILE A 158 4.86 17.57 -11.59
N GLN A 159 6.19 17.60 -11.59
CA GLN A 159 6.99 16.98 -12.64
C GLN A 159 7.61 15.68 -12.15
N ARG A 160 7.49 14.63 -12.95
CA ARG A 160 8.25 13.40 -12.78
C ARG A 160 9.68 13.60 -13.26
N ILE A 161 10.66 13.00 -12.60
CA ILE A 161 12.07 13.08 -13.00
C ILE A 161 12.28 12.35 -14.35
N SER A 162 11.60 11.22 -14.52
CA SER A 162 11.70 10.37 -15.71
C SER A 162 11.11 10.97 -16.98
N LYS A 163 10.44 12.11 -16.93
CA LYS A 163 9.71 12.74 -18.07
C LYS A 163 8.70 11.82 -18.78
N ASN A 164 8.41 10.65 -18.25
CA ASN A 164 7.41 9.74 -18.80
C ASN A 164 6.02 10.28 -18.54
N ASP A 165 5.14 10.13 -19.51
CA ASP A 165 3.73 10.46 -19.36
C ASP A 165 3.07 9.62 -18.29
N VAL A 166 1.95 10.12 -17.76
CA VAL A 166 1.11 9.34 -16.86
C VAL A 166 0.56 8.14 -17.62
N PRO A 167 0.70 6.89 -17.11
CA PRO A 167 0.19 5.75 -17.83
C PRO A 167 -1.33 5.82 -18.03
N GLU A 168 -1.81 5.30 -19.16
CA GLU A 168 -3.22 5.21 -19.44
C GLU A 168 -3.89 4.22 -18.50
N ILE A 169 -4.96 4.64 -17.84
CA ILE A 169 -5.77 3.76 -16.97
C ILE A 169 -6.96 3.26 -17.78
N ARG A 170 -7.03 1.96 -17.99
CA ARG A 170 -8.14 1.28 -18.66
C ARG A 170 -8.99 0.52 -17.66
N ILE A 171 -10.29 0.76 -17.67
CA ILE A 171 -11.26 0.06 -16.85
C ILE A 171 -11.99 -0.95 -17.73
N VAL A 172 -11.87 -2.23 -17.40
CA VAL A 172 -12.54 -3.32 -18.13
C VAL A 172 -13.72 -3.83 -17.32
N ASP A 173 -14.91 -3.78 -17.88
CA ASP A 173 -16.12 -4.35 -17.28
C ASP A 173 -16.16 -5.86 -17.52
N MET A 174 -15.90 -6.64 -16.48
CA MET A 174 -15.91 -8.10 -16.55
C MET A 174 -17.30 -8.70 -16.80
N ARG A 175 -18.39 -7.91 -16.67
CA ARG A 175 -19.74 -8.34 -17.07
C ARG A 175 -19.88 -8.40 -18.59
N ASP A 176 -19.25 -7.47 -19.28
CA ASP A 176 -19.26 -7.48 -20.75
C ASP A 176 -18.36 -8.58 -21.30
N GLU A 177 -17.23 -8.84 -20.65
CA GLU A 177 -16.40 -10.01 -20.94
C GLU A 177 -17.19 -11.31 -20.79
N PHE A 178 -17.95 -11.44 -19.70
CA PHE A 178 -18.81 -12.60 -19.45
C PHE A 178 -19.88 -12.78 -20.53
N LYS A 179 -20.54 -11.69 -20.97
CA LYS A 179 -21.55 -11.72 -22.06
C LYS A 179 -20.93 -12.14 -23.40
N LYS A 180 -19.66 -11.79 -23.64
CA LYS A 180 -18.88 -12.21 -24.82
C LYS A 180 -18.39 -13.65 -24.73
N GLY A 181 -18.66 -14.37 -23.63
CA GLY A 181 -18.25 -15.76 -23.41
C GLY A 181 -16.93 -15.93 -22.66
N ASN A 182 -16.27 -14.86 -22.25
CA ASN A 182 -15.05 -14.98 -21.45
C ASN A 182 -15.40 -15.31 -19.98
N MET A 183 -15.19 -16.57 -19.60
CA MET A 183 -15.41 -17.08 -18.25
C MET A 183 -14.18 -17.01 -17.36
N LYS A 184 -13.05 -16.51 -17.89
CA LYS A 184 -11.75 -16.49 -17.20
C LYS A 184 -11.67 -15.38 -16.14
N ILE A 185 -10.61 -15.37 -15.39
CA ILE A 185 -10.30 -14.39 -14.33
C ILE A 185 -9.85 -13.06 -14.94
N LEU A 186 -9.15 -13.14 -16.08
CA LEU A 186 -8.58 -12.00 -16.80
C LEU A 186 -9.47 -11.64 -17.99
N SER A 187 -9.43 -10.37 -18.38
CA SER A 187 -10.08 -9.88 -19.60
C SER A 187 -9.40 -10.43 -20.85
N SER A 188 -10.11 -10.44 -21.95
CA SER A 188 -9.59 -10.87 -23.25
C SER A 188 -8.36 -10.06 -23.66
N GLU A 189 -8.38 -8.74 -23.42
CA GLU A 189 -7.24 -7.85 -23.69
C GLU A 189 -5.98 -8.27 -22.90
N LEU A 190 -6.11 -8.61 -21.61
CA LEU A 190 -4.96 -9.08 -20.81
C LEU A 190 -4.43 -10.43 -21.29
N LEU A 191 -5.33 -11.34 -21.73
CA LEU A 191 -4.91 -12.62 -22.27
C LEU A 191 -4.06 -12.49 -23.55
N GLU A 192 -4.28 -11.41 -24.32
CA GLU A 192 -3.49 -11.10 -25.54
C GLU A 192 -2.18 -10.37 -25.22
N ILE A 193 -2.15 -9.51 -24.20
CA ILE A 193 -0.96 -8.72 -23.84
C ILE A 193 0.08 -9.56 -23.10
N LEU A 194 -0.34 -10.40 -22.16
CA LEU A 194 0.58 -11.12 -21.27
C LEU A 194 1.66 -11.95 -21.98
N PRO A 195 1.37 -12.70 -23.06
CA PRO A 195 2.42 -13.44 -23.77
C PRO A 195 3.50 -12.55 -24.38
N GLN A 196 3.20 -11.27 -24.63
CA GLN A 196 4.12 -10.34 -25.24
C GLN A 196 5.16 -9.78 -24.27
N LEU A 197 4.91 -9.81 -22.95
CA LEU A 197 5.81 -9.26 -21.93
C LEU A 197 7.22 -9.83 -22.05
N ARG A 198 7.33 -11.16 -22.11
CA ARG A 198 8.63 -11.83 -22.20
C ARG A 198 9.35 -11.55 -23.53
N LEU A 199 8.62 -11.40 -24.61
CA LEU A 199 9.19 -11.08 -25.92
C LEU A 199 9.79 -9.68 -25.98
N LYS A 200 9.25 -8.76 -25.16
CA LYS A 200 9.69 -7.36 -25.08
C LYS A 200 10.62 -7.06 -23.90
N ASP A 201 10.96 -8.09 -23.10
CA ASP A 201 11.69 -7.92 -21.84
C ASP A 201 10.99 -6.95 -20.85
N GLU A 202 9.68 -6.98 -20.85
CA GLU A 202 8.81 -6.19 -20.01
C GLU A 202 8.28 -7.00 -18.82
N GLN A 203 7.88 -6.29 -17.76
CA GLN A 203 7.36 -6.91 -16.54
C GLN A 203 5.98 -6.37 -16.16
N ALA A 204 5.20 -7.19 -15.47
CA ALA A 204 3.89 -6.80 -14.96
C ALA A 204 3.76 -6.99 -13.45
N ILE A 205 2.96 -6.11 -12.82
CA ILE A 205 2.51 -6.30 -11.44
C ILE A 205 1.01 -6.54 -11.41
N PHE A 206 0.60 -7.52 -10.60
CA PHE A 206 -0.79 -7.90 -10.40
C PHE A 206 -1.16 -7.64 -8.95
N LEU A 207 -1.95 -6.60 -8.73
CA LEU A 207 -2.47 -6.27 -7.42
C LEU A 207 -3.81 -6.95 -7.20
N ILE A 208 -3.88 -7.71 -6.12
CA ILE A 208 -5.10 -8.37 -5.67
C ILE A 208 -5.52 -7.75 -4.35
N PRO A 209 -6.78 -7.27 -4.23
CA PRO A 209 -7.28 -6.77 -2.96
C PRO A 209 -7.11 -7.80 -1.85
N ARG A 210 -6.59 -7.38 -0.69
CA ARG A 210 -6.33 -8.28 0.44
C ARG A 210 -7.55 -9.15 0.77
N ARG A 211 -7.30 -10.44 0.96
CA ARG A 211 -8.20 -11.30 1.73
C ARG A 211 -8.30 -10.70 3.13
N GLY A 212 -9.47 -10.21 3.50
CA GLY A 212 -9.61 -9.62 4.84
C GLY A 212 -11.01 -9.68 5.39
N HIS A 213 -11.99 -9.80 4.54
CA HIS A 213 -13.36 -10.06 4.93
C HIS A 213 -13.94 -11.00 3.88
N SER A 214 -14.72 -11.97 4.33
CA SER A 214 -15.46 -12.94 3.55
C SER A 214 -15.97 -12.30 2.26
N GLY A 215 -15.69 -12.93 1.13
CA GLY A 215 -16.11 -12.40 -0.17
C GLY A 215 -17.61 -12.14 -0.19
N PHE A 216 -18.03 -10.99 -0.68
CA PHE A 216 -19.46 -10.77 -0.96
C PHE A 216 -19.86 -11.52 -2.22
N LEU A 217 -21.17 -11.77 -2.37
CA LEU A 217 -21.71 -12.38 -3.58
C LEU A 217 -22.11 -11.29 -4.57
N SER A 218 -21.60 -11.40 -5.80
CA SER A 218 -22.05 -10.57 -6.91
C SER A 218 -22.57 -11.41 -8.06
N CYS A 219 -23.55 -10.90 -8.76
CA CYS A 219 -24.03 -11.50 -10.00
C CYS A 219 -23.10 -11.11 -11.15
N ARG A 220 -22.50 -12.08 -11.83
CA ARG A 220 -21.61 -11.83 -12.98
C ARG A 220 -22.32 -11.25 -14.20
N ASN A 221 -23.64 -11.46 -14.28
CA ASN A 221 -24.40 -11.00 -15.42
C ASN A 221 -24.81 -9.52 -15.32
N CYS A 222 -25.35 -9.08 -14.16
CA CYS A 222 -25.84 -7.71 -13.97
C CYS A 222 -25.04 -6.89 -12.94
N GLY A 223 -24.15 -7.53 -12.15
CA GLY A 223 -23.38 -6.86 -11.10
C GLY A 223 -24.11 -6.70 -9.77
N TYR A 224 -25.36 -7.22 -9.65
CA TYR A 224 -26.14 -7.12 -8.42
C TYR A 224 -25.38 -7.64 -7.20
N LEU A 225 -25.35 -6.85 -6.13
CA LEU A 225 -24.78 -7.20 -4.83
C LEU A 225 -25.89 -7.51 -3.83
N ILE A 226 -25.70 -8.52 -3.01
CA ILE A 226 -26.64 -8.83 -1.93
C ILE A 226 -26.32 -7.94 -0.74
N ASN A 227 -27.12 -6.90 -0.53
CA ASN A 227 -26.95 -5.96 0.57
C ASN A 227 -27.70 -6.42 1.83
N CYS A 228 -27.21 -5.94 2.98
CA CYS A 228 -27.90 -6.10 4.25
C CYS A 228 -29.17 -5.24 4.27
N PRO A 229 -30.35 -5.79 4.64
CA PRO A 229 -31.57 -4.99 4.67
C PRO A 229 -31.56 -3.90 5.76
N ASN A 230 -30.67 -4.00 6.74
CA ASN A 230 -30.61 -3.06 7.87
C ASN A 230 -29.54 -1.99 7.70
N CYS A 231 -28.46 -2.29 6.97
CA CYS A 231 -27.24 -1.46 6.94
C CYS A 231 -26.86 -0.99 5.54
N ASP A 232 -27.52 -1.48 4.51
CA ASP A 232 -27.25 -1.20 3.10
C ASP A 232 -25.79 -1.46 2.66
N VAL A 233 -25.10 -2.35 3.36
CA VAL A 233 -23.74 -2.79 3.01
C VAL A 233 -23.78 -4.21 2.45
N PRO A 234 -22.86 -4.60 1.53
CA PRO A 234 -22.82 -5.96 1.01
C PRO A 234 -22.64 -7.01 2.10
N LEU A 235 -23.47 -8.08 2.01
CA LEU A 235 -23.35 -9.24 2.91
C LEU A 235 -22.14 -10.08 2.53
N SER A 236 -21.43 -10.54 3.55
CA SER A 236 -20.25 -11.39 3.41
C SER A 236 -20.60 -12.88 3.46
N VAL A 237 -19.94 -13.68 2.62
CA VAL A 237 -20.08 -15.14 2.63
C VAL A 237 -19.24 -15.74 3.75
N HIS A 238 -19.84 -16.45 4.66
CA HIS A 238 -19.19 -17.21 5.72
C HIS A 238 -19.24 -18.71 5.44
N LEU A 239 -18.18 -19.41 5.85
CA LEU A 239 -18.03 -20.86 5.74
C LEU A 239 -17.94 -21.45 7.16
N GLY A 240 -18.87 -22.33 7.51
CA GLY A 240 -18.85 -23.05 8.77
C GLY A 240 -18.02 -24.34 8.72
N SER A 241 -17.81 -24.94 9.89
CA SER A 241 -16.99 -26.14 10.11
C SER A 241 -17.43 -27.38 9.32
N GLN A 242 -18.69 -27.42 8.88
CA GLN A 242 -19.25 -28.53 8.09
C GLN A 242 -19.47 -28.17 6.60
N GLY A 243 -18.78 -27.15 6.09
CA GLY A 243 -18.96 -26.70 4.71
C GLY A 243 -20.25 -25.89 4.44
N LYS A 244 -21.09 -25.67 5.45
CA LYS A 244 -22.31 -24.89 5.35
C LYS A 244 -21.95 -23.42 5.15
N ARG A 245 -22.51 -22.81 4.08
CA ARG A 245 -22.29 -21.40 3.76
C ARG A 245 -23.53 -20.58 4.08
N TRP A 246 -23.30 -19.35 4.59
CA TRP A 246 -24.36 -18.35 4.83
C TRP A 246 -23.83 -16.95 4.52
N LEU A 247 -24.74 -16.01 4.42
CA LEU A 247 -24.45 -14.58 4.30
C LEU A 247 -24.57 -13.93 5.68
N SER A 248 -23.63 -13.03 6.03
CA SER A 248 -23.70 -12.29 7.29
C SER A 248 -23.26 -10.84 7.09
N CYS A 249 -23.91 -9.93 7.81
CA CYS A 249 -23.52 -8.55 7.90
C CYS A 249 -22.50 -8.37 9.04
N HIS A 250 -21.37 -7.71 8.77
CA HIS A 250 -20.37 -7.42 9.81
C HIS A 250 -20.73 -6.25 10.71
N TRP A 251 -21.80 -5.50 10.41
CA TRP A 251 -22.22 -4.35 11.22
C TRP A 251 -23.32 -4.68 12.22
N CYS A 252 -24.33 -5.46 11.79
CA CYS A 252 -25.47 -5.76 12.63
C CYS A 252 -25.70 -7.26 12.86
N ASP A 253 -24.76 -8.11 12.43
CA ASP A 253 -24.84 -9.58 12.54
C ASP A 253 -26.08 -10.21 11.86
N HIS A 254 -26.80 -9.45 10.99
CA HIS A 254 -27.89 -10.02 10.20
C HIS A 254 -27.36 -11.20 9.39
N LYS A 255 -28.08 -12.33 9.46
CA LYS A 255 -27.74 -13.58 8.77
C LYS A 255 -28.84 -13.97 7.79
N SER A 256 -28.44 -14.34 6.57
CA SER A 256 -29.35 -14.85 5.56
C SER A 256 -28.78 -16.09 4.85
N ARG A 257 -29.65 -16.84 4.19
CA ARG A 257 -29.24 -17.98 3.38
C ARG A 257 -28.62 -17.50 2.07
N LEU A 258 -27.75 -18.35 1.51
CA LEU A 258 -27.29 -18.15 0.15
C LEU A 258 -28.46 -18.21 -0.83
N ILE A 259 -28.49 -17.28 -1.75
CA ILE A 259 -29.46 -17.30 -2.86
C ILE A 259 -28.76 -17.85 -4.11
N ASN A 260 -29.49 -18.67 -4.87
CA ASN A 260 -28.97 -19.32 -6.08
C ASN A 260 -29.31 -18.54 -7.35
N LYS A 261 -30.33 -17.68 -7.28
CA LYS A 261 -30.78 -16.86 -8.42
C LYS A 261 -30.68 -15.39 -8.10
N CYS A 262 -30.24 -14.60 -9.04
CA CYS A 262 -30.16 -13.15 -8.92
C CYS A 262 -31.60 -12.56 -8.83
N PRO A 263 -31.90 -11.75 -7.80
CA PRO A 263 -33.21 -11.10 -7.69
C PRO A 263 -33.47 -10.09 -8.80
N ASP A 264 -32.42 -9.53 -9.40
CA ASP A 264 -32.51 -8.50 -10.42
C ASP A 264 -32.66 -9.08 -11.83
N CYS A 265 -31.80 -10.02 -12.24
CA CYS A 265 -31.78 -10.56 -13.61
C CYS A 265 -32.07 -12.05 -13.72
N ASN A 266 -32.50 -12.74 -12.66
CA ASN A 266 -32.81 -14.17 -12.57
C ASN A 266 -31.68 -15.14 -12.99
N SER A 267 -30.46 -14.65 -13.23
CA SER A 267 -29.31 -15.46 -13.58
C SER A 267 -28.80 -16.29 -12.39
N ASN A 268 -28.32 -17.51 -12.69
CA ASN A 268 -27.63 -18.36 -11.70
C ASN A 268 -26.13 -18.04 -11.54
N ALA A 269 -25.66 -16.92 -12.12
CA ALA A 269 -24.25 -16.55 -12.20
C ALA A 269 -23.71 -15.86 -10.93
N PHE A 270 -24.23 -16.19 -9.74
CA PHE A 270 -23.65 -15.74 -8.49
C PHE A 270 -22.34 -16.44 -8.20
N LYS A 271 -21.29 -15.65 -7.98
CA LYS A 271 -20.01 -16.15 -7.47
C LYS A 271 -19.52 -15.30 -6.31
N PRO A 272 -18.81 -15.90 -5.34
CA PRO A 272 -18.11 -15.13 -4.33
C PRO A 272 -17.14 -14.18 -5.03
N PHE A 273 -17.23 -12.89 -4.70
CA PHE A 273 -16.29 -11.90 -5.14
C PHE A 273 -15.07 -11.98 -4.24
N GLY A 274 -13.92 -12.13 -4.83
CA GLY A 274 -12.65 -12.21 -4.11
C GLY A 274 -11.81 -13.38 -4.62
N ILE A 275 -10.81 -13.05 -5.41
CA ILE A 275 -9.84 -14.00 -5.91
C ILE A 275 -8.59 -13.84 -5.05
N GLY A 276 -8.04 -14.93 -4.50
CA GLY A 276 -6.80 -14.87 -3.73
C GLY A 276 -5.57 -14.89 -4.64
N THR A 277 -4.45 -14.40 -4.13
CA THR A 277 -3.15 -14.40 -4.81
C THR A 277 -2.79 -15.78 -5.36
N GLN A 278 -3.00 -16.82 -4.57
CA GLN A 278 -2.70 -18.19 -4.98
C GLN A 278 -3.50 -18.63 -6.21
N ARG A 279 -4.81 -18.34 -6.26
CA ARG A 279 -5.65 -18.73 -7.39
C ARG A 279 -5.30 -17.97 -8.68
N VAL A 280 -4.86 -16.71 -8.55
CA VAL A 280 -4.37 -15.95 -9.71
C VAL A 280 -3.06 -16.55 -10.21
N MET A 281 -2.16 -16.94 -9.31
CA MET A 281 -0.92 -17.62 -9.70
C MET A 281 -1.16 -18.97 -10.38
N GLU A 282 -2.04 -19.80 -9.81
CA GLU A 282 -2.43 -21.09 -10.41
C GLU A 282 -2.96 -20.86 -11.84
N PHE A 283 -3.86 -19.91 -12.01
CA PHE A 283 -4.40 -19.55 -13.31
C PHE A 283 -3.31 -19.06 -14.29
N LEU A 284 -2.41 -18.18 -13.84
CA LEU A 284 -1.33 -17.66 -14.69
C LEU A 284 -0.35 -18.77 -15.11
N ASN A 285 -0.01 -19.69 -14.22
CA ASN A 285 0.87 -20.80 -14.52
C ASN A 285 0.23 -21.84 -15.46
N GLU A 286 -1.09 -22.04 -15.36
CA GLU A 286 -1.83 -22.95 -16.24
C GLU A 286 -2.02 -22.37 -17.65
N GLU A 287 -2.40 -21.09 -17.76
CA GLU A 287 -2.66 -20.45 -19.04
C GLU A 287 -1.39 -19.97 -19.76
N PHE A 288 -0.34 -19.62 -19.01
CA PHE A 288 0.90 -19.04 -19.52
C PHE A 288 2.14 -19.75 -18.90
N PRO A 289 2.37 -21.03 -19.21
CA PRO A 289 3.47 -21.80 -18.60
C PRO A 289 4.87 -21.24 -18.90
N ASP A 290 5.01 -20.43 -19.95
CA ASP A 290 6.27 -19.78 -20.31
C ASP A 290 6.58 -18.52 -19.48
N LEU A 291 5.60 -17.95 -18.75
CA LEU A 291 5.80 -16.77 -17.91
C LEU A 291 6.21 -17.18 -16.50
N ARG A 292 7.25 -16.52 -16.01
CA ARG A 292 7.75 -16.72 -14.64
C ARG A 292 6.99 -15.83 -13.68
N VAL A 293 6.23 -16.42 -12.76
CA VAL A 293 5.37 -15.72 -11.81
C VAL A 293 5.95 -15.80 -10.40
N LEU A 294 6.15 -14.65 -9.74
CA LEU A 294 6.52 -14.58 -8.32
C LEU A 294 5.34 -14.08 -7.48
N ARG A 295 5.26 -14.59 -6.24
CA ARG A 295 4.26 -14.19 -5.26
C ARG A 295 4.87 -13.27 -4.20
N PHE A 296 4.17 -12.16 -3.92
CA PHE A 296 4.58 -11.17 -2.95
C PHE A 296 3.43 -10.85 -1.99
N ASP A 297 3.34 -11.59 -0.92
CA ASP A 297 2.36 -11.36 0.15
C ASP A 297 2.97 -11.66 1.53
N ARG A 298 2.18 -11.46 2.58
CA ARG A 298 2.67 -11.67 3.95
C ARG A 298 3.19 -13.07 4.23
N ASP A 299 2.62 -14.08 3.60
CA ASP A 299 3.01 -15.46 3.84
C ASP A 299 4.39 -15.76 3.25
N THR A 300 4.67 -15.19 2.06
CA THR A 300 5.95 -15.35 1.37
C THR A 300 7.04 -14.43 1.89
N THR A 301 6.68 -13.37 2.60
CA THR A 301 7.60 -12.33 3.08
C THR A 301 7.78 -12.35 4.61
N SER A 302 7.40 -13.43 5.27
CA SER A 302 7.51 -13.58 6.74
C SER A 302 8.94 -13.70 7.26
N SER A 303 9.91 -14.11 6.42
CA SER A 303 11.33 -14.13 6.76
C SER A 303 11.92 -12.71 6.80
N LYS A 304 12.97 -12.53 7.59
CA LYS A 304 13.59 -11.21 7.85
C LYS A 304 14.02 -10.47 6.59
N ASP A 305 14.42 -11.19 5.54
CA ASP A 305 14.88 -10.64 4.25
C ASP A 305 13.98 -11.01 3.06
N GLY A 306 12.89 -11.74 3.30
CA GLY A 306 12.01 -12.26 2.23
C GLY A 306 11.44 -11.19 1.29
N HIS A 307 11.14 -10.00 1.81
CA HIS A 307 10.74 -8.85 0.98
C HIS A 307 11.84 -8.41 0.01
N ARG A 308 13.06 -8.26 0.53
CA ARG A 308 14.21 -7.77 -0.24
C ARG A 308 14.62 -8.77 -1.31
N ASP A 309 14.60 -10.05 -0.98
CA ASP A 309 14.97 -11.13 -1.91
C ASP A 309 14.02 -11.24 -3.09
N ILE A 310 12.70 -11.19 -2.84
CA ILE A 310 11.69 -11.28 -3.92
C ILE A 310 11.79 -10.05 -4.83
N LEU A 311 11.88 -8.85 -4.28
CA LEU A 311 12.02 -7.63 -5.06
C LEU A 311 13.34 -7.58 -5.82
N SER A 312 14.44 -8.07 -5.23
CA SER A 312 15.73 -8.18 -5.91
C SER A 312 15.68 -9.15 -7.11
N LYS A 313 15.06 -10.33 -6.95
CA LYS A 313 14.87 -11.26 -8.05
C LYS A 313 14.02 -10.65 -9.17
N PHE A 314 12.94 -9.99 -8.80
CA PHE A 314 12.06 -9.36 -9.78
C PHE A 314 12.79 -8.21 -10.51
N SER A 315 13.52 -7.34 -9.81
CA SER A 315 14.28 -6.25 -10.43
C SER A 315 15.42 -6.72 -11.34
N LYS A 316 15.95 -7.94 -11.13
CA LYS A 316 16.95 -8.57 -12.00
C LYS A 316 16.36 -9.25 -13.22
N GLY A 317 15.04 -9.20 -13.42
CA GLY A 317 14.36 -9.87 -14.52
C GLY A 317 14.26 -11.39 -14.36
N GLU A 318 14.40 -11.93 -13.13
CA GLU A 318 14.25 -13.35 -12.87
C GLU A 318 12.77 -13.81 -12.93
N ALA A 319 11.84 -12.87 -12.98
CA ALA A 319 10.41 -13.12 -13.17
C ALA A 319 9.77 -12.04 -14.04
N ASP A 320 8.71 -12.43 -14.74
CA ASP A 320 7.98 -11.60 -15.70
C ASP A 320 6.75 -10.96 -15.02
N ILE A 321 6.17 -11.66 -14.05
CA ILE A 321 4.97 -11.18 -13.32
C ILE A 321 5.18 -11.25 -11.80
N LEU A 322 4.84 -10.19 -11.09
CA LEU A 322 4.79 -10.15 -9.64
C LEU A 322 3.34 -10.04 -9.17
N VAL A 323 2.83 -11.07 -8.49
CA VAL A 323 1.46 -11.14 -7.98
C VAL A 323 1.45 -10.87 -6.49
N GLY A 324 0.70 -9.87 -6.04
CA GLY A 324 0.65 -9.61 -4.61
C GLY A 324 -0.54 -8.76 -4.17
N THR A 325 -0.46 -8.31 -2.92
CA THR A 325 -1.49 -7.48 -2.28
C THR A 325 -1.07 -6.01 -2.27
N GLN A 326 -1.79 -5.18 -1.53
CA GLN A 326 -1.54 -3.73 -1.40
C GLN A 326 -0.09 -3.33 -1.07
N MET A 327 0.73 -4.26 -0.59
CA MET A 327 2.16 -4.03 -0.38
C MET A 327 2.92 -3.74 -1.69
N LEU A 328 2.40 -4.24 -2.84
CA LEU A 328 2.98 -3.98 -4.17
C LEU A 328 2.79 -2.52 -4.64
N ALA A 329 1.79 -1.83 -4.14
CA ALA A 329 1.54 -0.45 -4.55
C ALA A 329 2.50 0.57 -3.93
N LYS A 330 3.41 0.13 -3.06
CA LYS A 330 4.25 1.03 -2.26
C LYS A 330 5.73 0.83 -2.59
N GLY A 331 6.36 1.89 -3.06
CA GLY A 331 7.82 1.99 -3.16
C GLY A 331 8.49 1.04 -4.16
N ILE A 332 7.75 0.49 -5.13
CA ILE A 332 8.34 -0.29 -6.22
C ILE A 332 8.70 0.68 -7.33
N ASP A 333 10.00 0.81 -7.58
CA ASP A 333 10.57 1.64 -8.65
C ASP A 333 11.47 0.73 -9.50
N ILE A 334 10.84 -0.02 -10.40
CA ILE A 334 11.51 -0.96 -11.30
C ILE A 334 11.22 -0.52 -12.74
N PRO A 335 12.26 -0.16 -13.52
CA PRO A 335 12.08 0.45 -14.84
C PRO A 335 11.34 -0.43 -15.87
N ASN A 336 11.46 -1.76 -15.74
CA ASN A 336 10.88 -2.70 -16.71
C ASN A 336 9.40 -3.00 -16.47
N ILE A 337 8.79 -2.43 -15.43
CA ILE A 337 7.34 -2.58 -15.20
C ILE A 337 6.60 -1.66 -16.16
N THR A 338 5.95 -2.25 -17.15
CA THR A 338 5.14 -1.53 -18.16
C THR A 338 3.64 -1.77 -18.00
N LEU A 339 3.24 -2.77 -17.19
CA LEU A 339 1.85 -3.13 -16.98
C LEU A 339 1.54 -3.29 -15.48
N SER A 340 0.55 -2.51 -15.00
CA SER A 340 -0.02 -2.66 -13.65
C SER A 340 -1.48 -3.11 -13.75
N VAL A 341 -1.81 -4.23 -13.14
CA VAL A 341 -3.15 -4.83 -13.19
C VAL A 341 -3.77 -4.88 -11.80
N VAL A 342 -4.99 -4.37 -11.67
CA VAL A 342 -5.79 -4.53 -10.45
C VAL A 342 -6.91 -5.50 -10.72
N ILE A 343 -6.85 -6.69 -10.12
CA ILE A 343 -7.89 -7.71 -10.27
C ILE A 343 -8.97 -7.49 -9.23
N ALA A 344 -10.24 -7.59 -9.68
CA ALA A 344 -11.40 -7.45 -8.80
C ALA A 344 -11.41 -6.12 -8.02
N ALA A 345 -11.22 -5.00 -8.72
CA ALA A 345 -11.14 -3.66 -8.16
C ALA A 345 -12.35 -3.27 -7.30
N ASP A 346 -13.56 -3.76 -7.65
CA ASP A 346 -14.77 -3.55 -6.85
C ASP A 346 -14.62 -4.01 -5.40
N GLY A 347 -13.82 -5.04 -5.13
CA GLY A 347 -13.51 -5.49 -3.77
C GLY A 347 -12.78 -4.47 -2.91
N LEU A 348 -12.20 -3.44 -3.53
CA LEU A 348 -11.62 -2.30 -2.83
C LEU A 348 -12.69 -1.27 -2.47
N LEU A 349 -13.68 -1.07 -3.35
CA LEU A 349 -14.72 -0.03 -3.21
C LEU A 349 -15.85 -0.44 -2.26
N HIS A 350 -16.16 -1.74 -2.16
CA HIS A 350 -17.27 -2.24 -1.36
C HIS A 350 -16.90 -2.66 0.07
N ARG A 351 -15.88 -2.04 0.66
CA ARG A 351 -15.55 -2.27 2.07
C ARG A 351 -16.41 -1.39 2.98
N PRO A 352 -16.89 -1.91 4.11
CA PRO A 352 -17.66 -1.13 5.06
C PRO A 352 -16.76 -0.22 5.93
N ASP A 353 -16.06 0.73 5.31
CA ASP A 353 -15.18 1.71 5.98
C ASP A 353 -15.40 3.07 5.30
N ILE A 354 -15.62 4.11 6.06
CA ILE A 354 -15.86 5.47 5.57
C ILE A 354 -14.73 6.02 4.69
N SER A 355 -13.51 5.50 4.86
CA SER A 355 -12.33 5.90 4.06
C SER A 355 -12.06 4.97 2.86
N THR A 356 -13.00 4.09 2.53
CA THR A 356 -12.81 3.07 1.49
C THR A 356 -12.55 3.68 0.11
N GLU A 357 -13.34 4.65 -0.29
CA GLU A 357 -13.21 5.31 -1.58
C GLU A 357 -11.89 6.07 -1.70
N GLU A 358 -11.55 6.83 -0.65
CA GLU A 358 -10.28 7.56 -0.56
C GLU A 358 -9.08 6.61 -0.69
N LYS A 359 -9.04 5.53 0.10
CA LYS A 359 -7.96 4.54 0.09
C LYS A 359 -7.86 3.80 -1.24
N SER A 360 -9.00 3.54 -1.89
CA SER A 360 -9.03 2.87 -3.20
C SER A 360 -8.47 3.79 -4.28
N LEU A 361 -8.89 5.06 -4.31
CA LEU A 361 -8.37 6.04 -5.24
C LEU A 361 -6.87 6.27 -5.04
N GLN A 362 -6.41 6.39 -3.80
CA GLN A 362 -4.99 6.51 -3.48
C GLN A 362 -4.19 5.33 -4.02
N LEU A 363 -4.71 4.11 -3.84
CA LEU A 363 -4.07 2.89 -4.32
C LEU A 363 -3.97 2.86 -5.86
N PHE A 364 -5.03 3.22 -6.57
CA PHE A 364 -5.01 3.26 -8.05
C PHE A 364 -4.02 4.30 -8.56
N LEU A 365 -3.98 5.48 -7.96
CA LEU A 365 -3.05 6.53 -8.32
C LEU A 365 -1.58 6.21 -7.99
N GLN A 366 -1.33 5.35 -7.02
CA GLN A 366 0.03 4.90 -6.68
C GLN A 366 0.55 3.82 -7.64
N LEU A 367 -0.37 3.04 -8.24
CA LEU A 367 -0.03 2.01 -9.23
C LEU A 367 0.19 2.57 -10.64
N ALA A 368 -0.41 3.72 -10.93
CA ALA A 368 -0.19 4.50 -12.14
C ALA A 368 1.08 5.36 -12.01
#